data_24049031bc4ae69ba70a1a95a1585c6b
#
_entry.id   24049031bc4ae69ba70a1a95a1585c6b
#
_cell.length_a   1.000
_cell.length_b   1.000
_cell.length_c   1.000
_cell.angle_alpha   90.00
_cell.angle_beta   90.00
_cell.angle_gamma   90.00
#
_symmetry.space_group_name_H-M   'P 1'
#
loop_
_entity.id
_entity.type
_entity.pdbx_description
1 polymer ?
#
loop_
_entity_poly.entity_id
_entity_poly.type
_entity_poly.pdbx_seq_one_letter_code
_entity_poly.pdbx_strand_id
1 'polypeptide(L)'
;SVPIRFIDEAFDKVEAKHGQSALIDVLRKYYHSDLYFDEDNRLQSKYQSLKQGCAVASWLADVLLYDLDRELSQMNGYYVRYSDDMLFIGKDYEKAMDTLQKRLEDKSMKLNPKKVEYLAADVWFKFLGFSIKGGMVSLSSSRIKTFQHEIERRTIRCRDTTLAKAVDAVNRYLYKGEFSWAIQVLPVCNVKSDLNELNKFVMDCFRAVQTGRCKIGGLGYVRTKPDGCIVRGRGRNVKANRDKTDRDIPGYLTVGCMRNALLTSRAVYNTLVASL
;
A
#
# COMPACT_ATOMS: atom_id res chain seq x y z
N SER A 1 12.64 18.28 -9.50
CA SER A 1 12.11 18.53 -10.86
C SER A 1 13.01 17.87 -11.88
N VAL A 2 12.44 17.33 -12.95
CA VAL A 2 13.17 16.70 -14.07
C VAL A 2 13.22 17.73 -15.20
N PRO A 3 14.39 18.21 -15.62
CA PRO A 3 14.50 19.13 -16.76
C PRO A 3 13.95 18.53 -18.04
N ILE A 4 13.32 19.36 -18.89
CA ILE A 4 12.62 18.91 -20.12
C ILE A 4 13.56 18.15 -21.07
N ARG A 5 14.85 18.55 -21.15
CA ARG A 5 15.83 17.85 -21.98
C ARG A 5 15.93 16.34 -21.72
N PHE A 6 15.80 15.92 -20.45
CA PHE A 6 15.86 14.50 -20.11
C PHE A 6 14.57 13.77 -20.46
N ILE A 7 13.45 14.48 -20.49
CA ILE A 7 12.18 13.94 -20.99
C ILE A 7 12.27 13.72 -22.52
N ASP A 8 12.87 14.67 -23.25
CA ASP A 8 13.14 14.52 -24.66
C ASP A 8 14.09 13.36 -24.96
N GLU A 9 15.21 13.24 -24.20
CA GLU A 9 16.11 12.09 -24.30
C GLU A 9 15.39 10.75 -24.06
N ALA A 10 14.43 10.70 -23.14
CA ALA A 10 13.65 9.50 -22.89
C ALA A 10 12.76 9.15 -24.10
N PHE A 11 12.12 10.14 -24.72
CA PHE A 11 11.35 9.94 -25.93
C PHE A 11 12.23 9.53 -27.11
N ASP A 12 13.41 10.16 -27.27
CA ASP A 12 14.39 9.80 -28.31
C ASP A 12 14.85 8.34 -28.19
N LYS A 13 15.11 7.86 -26.97
CA LYS A 13 15.46 6.45 -26.72
C LYS A 13 14.35 5.48 -27.15
N VAL A 14 13.10 5.84 -26.89
CA VAL A 14 11.97 5.01 -27.29
C VAL A 14 11.81 5.00 -28.80
N GLU A 15 11.89 6.17 -29.45
CA GLU A 15 11.79 6.28 -30.91
C GLU A 15 12.94 5.59 -31.64
N ALA A 16 14.16 5.67 -31.11
CA ALA A 16 15.31 4.97 -31.67
C ALA A 16 15.12 3.43 -31.67
N LYS A 17 14.38 2.90 -30.70
CA LYS A 17 14.13 1.47 -30.56
C LYS A 17 12.87 0.99 -31.31
N HIS A 18 11.82 1.80 -31.33
CA HIS A 18 10.49 1.40 -31.79
C HIS A 18 9.97 2.17 -33.01
N GLY A 19 10.74 3.15 -33.49
CA GLY A 19 10.33 4.04 -34.57
C GLY A 19 9.52 5.25 -34.11
N GLN A 20 9.30 6.19 -35.01
CA GLN A 20 8.51 7.40 -34.77
C GLN A 20 7.04 7.08 -34.45
N SER A 21 6.44 7.87 -33.54
CA SER A 21 5.08 7.68 -33.11
C SER A 21 4.35 9.01 -32.94
N ALA A 22 3.19 9.15 -33.56
CA ALA A 22 2.32 10.32 -33.37
C ALA A 22 1.93 10.54 -31.89
N LEU A 23 1.86 9.48 -31.09
CA LEU A 23 1.64 9.57 -29.66
C LEU A 23 2.80 10.29 -28.96
N ILE A 24 4.04 9.93 -29.30
CA ILE A 24 5.23 10.59 -28.74
C ILE A 24 5.27 12.06 -29.15
N ASP A 25 4.90 12.42 -30.38
CA ASP A 25 4.82 13.81 -30.80
C ASP A 25 3.81 14.63 -29.97
N VAL A 26 2.65 14.04 -29.67
CA VAL A 26 1.65 14.65 -28.77
C VAL A 26 2.19 14.81 -27.35
N LEU A 27 2.87 13.79 -26.82
CA LEU A 27 3.47 13.83 -25.49
C LEU A 27 4.58 14.87 -25.41
N ARG A 28 5.44 14.99 -26.42
CA ARG A 28 6.45 16.05 -26.48
C ARG A 28 5.80 17.43 -26.39
N LYS A 29 4.79 17.71 -27.21
CA LYS A 29 4.05 18.97 -27.17
C LYS A 29 3.44 19.23 -25.79
N TYR A 30 2.89 18.20 -25.16
CA TYR A 30 2.32 18.29 -23.82
C TYR A 30 3.37 18.62 -22.75
N TYR A 31 4.54 17.96 -22.79
CA TYR A 31 5.62 18.22 -21.84
C TYR A 31 6.37 19.52 -22.09
N HIS A 32 6.44 19.98 -23.34
CA HIS A 32 6.97 21.30 -23.71
C HIS A 32 5.99 22.44 -23.40
N SER A 33 4.73 22.15 -23.10
CA SER A 33 3.81 23.16 -22.59
C SER A 33 4.21 23.56 -21.17
N ASP A 34 4.56 24.84 -20.99
CA ASP A 34 4.90 25.42 -19.69
C ASP A 34 3.66 25.64 -18.81
N LEU A 35 2.48 25.30 -19.29
CA LEU A 35 1.22 25.58 -18.63
C LEU A 35 0.82 24.43 -17.70
N TYR A 36 0.37 24.79 -16.50
CA TYR A 36 -0.24 23.86 -15.53
C TYR A 36 -1.27 24.59 -14.66
N PHE A 37 -2.18 23.86 -14.05
CA PHE A 37 -3.09 24.40 -13.05
C PHE A 37 -2.48 24.21 -11.65
N ASP A 38 -2.45 25.28 -10.86
CA ASP A 38 -2.03 25.24 -9.46
C ASP A 38 -3.14 24.66 -8.56
N GLU A 39 -2.90 24.63 -7.23
CA GLU A 39 -3.84 24.12 -6.22
C GLU A 39 -5.16 24.92 -6.19
N ASP A 40 -5.14 26.16 -6.63
CA ASP A 40 -6.30 27.06 -6.72
C ASP A 40 -7.00 26.98 -8.09
N ASN A 41 -6.63 26.05 -8.97
CA ASN A 41 -7.11 25.92 -10.34
C ASN A 41 -6.79 27.12 -11.24
N ARG A 42 -5.72 27.87 -10.95
CA ARG A 42 -5.26 28.97 -11.79
C ARG A 42 -4.21 28.48 -12.77
N LEU A 43 -4.31 28.93 -14.01
CA LEU A 43 -3.34 28.61 -15.06
C LEU A 43 -2.01 29.31 -14.76
N GLN A 44 -0.95 28.55 -14.56
CA GLN A 44 0.40 28.97 -14.28
C GLN A 44 1.34 28.54 -15.42
N SER A 45 2.53 29.17 -15.48
CA SER A 45 3.61 28.79 -16.40
C SER A 45 4.87 28.34 -15.63
N LYS A 46 5.78 27.63 -16.32
CA LYS A 46 7.09 27.14 -15.81
C LYS A 46 7.04 25.86 -14.95
N TYR A 47 6.21 24.92 -15.29
CA TYR A 47 6.26 23.61 -14.67
C TYR A 47 7.32 22.71 -15.34
N GLN A 48 8.43 22.47 -14.64
CA GLN A 48 9.50 21.56 -15.08
C GLN A 48 9.53 20.34 -14.16
N SER A 49 8.80 19.32 -14.50
CA SER A 49 8.83 18.02 -13.79
C SER A 49 8.02 16.98 -14.57
N LEU A 50 8.07 15.73 -14.11
CA LEU A 50 7.06 14.73 -14.49
C LEU A 50 5.71 15.21 -13.95
N LYS A 51 4.76 15.49 -14.84
CA LYS A 51 3.45 16.08 -14.49
C LYS A 51 2.66 15.07 -13.65
N GLN A 52 2.42 15.39 -12.38
CA GLN A 52 1.65 14.55 -11.47
C GLN A 52 0.22 14.35 -12.00
N GLY A 53 -0.31 13.12 -11.85
CA GLY A 53 -1.63 12.77 -12.39
C GLY A 53 -1.66 12.43 -13.89
N CYS A 54 -0.58 12.64 -14.62
CA CYS A 54 -0.44 12.16 -15.97
C CYS A 54 -0.16 10.65 -16.01
N ALA A 55 -0.96 9.88 -16.76
CA ALA A 55 -0.82 8.42 -16.85
C ALA A 55 0.55 7.97 -17.37
N VAL A 56 1.23 8.81 -18.16
CA VAL A 56 2.56 8.51 -18.71
C VAL A 56 3.71 8.89 -17.78
N ALA A 57 3.46 9.59 -16.67
CA ALA A 57 4.53 10.08 -15.79
C ALA A 57 5.35 8.94 -15.16
N SER A 58 4.69 7.87 -14.73
CA SER A 58 5.36 6.68 -14.17
C SER A 58 6.18 5.94 -15.23
N TRP A 59 5.63 5.75 -16.42
CA TRP A 59 6.35 5.17 -17.55
C TRP A 59 7.58 5.99 -17.94
N LEU A 60 7.47 7.32 -18.01
CA LEU A 60 8.61 8.20 -18.27
C LEU A 60 9.68 8.09 -17.17
N ALA A 61 9.27 8.00 -15.91
CA ALA A 61 10.20 7.77 -14.80
C ALA A 61 10.98 6.46 -14.98
N ASP A 62 10.31 5.40 -15.44
CA ASP A 62 10.95 4.13 -15.71
C ASP A 62 11.92 4.21 -16.89
N VAL A 63 11.57 4.89 -17.97
CA VAL A 63 12.49 5.11 -19.11
C VAL A 63 13.71 5.96 -18.70
N LEU A 64 13.48 7.01 -17.92
CA LEU A 64 14.56 7.90 -17.44
C LEU A 64 15.58 7.18 -16.55
N LEU A 65 15.14 6.23 -15.74
CA LEU A 65 15.97 5.51 -14.78
C LEU A 65 16.37 4.11 -15.27
N TYR A 66 15.99 3.72 -16.49
CA TYR A 66 16.25 2.39 -17.04
C TYR A 66 17.72 1.98 -17.02
N ASP A 67 18.62 2.87 -17.42
CA ASP A 67 20.07 2.57 -17.44
C ASP A 67 20.62 2.40 -16.01
N LEU A 68 20.12 3.20 -15.06
CA LEU A 68 20.43 3.07 -13.64
C LEU A 68 19.93 1.73 -13.08
N ASP A 69 18.67 1.37 -13.35
CA ASP A 69 18.10 0.10 -12.90
C ASP A 69 18.90 -1.09 -13.42
N ARG A 70 19.31 -1.05 -14.70
CA ARG A 70 20.13 -2.09 -15.31
C ARG A 70 21.50 -2.19 -14.67
N GLU A 71 22.15 -1.07 -14.38
CA GLU A 71 23.48 -1.03 -13.77
C GLU A 71 23.43 -1.56 -12.32
N LEU A 72 22.46 -1.13 -11.53
CA LEU A 72 22.29 -1.58 -10.14
C LEU A 72 21.89 -3.07 -10.07
N SER A 73 21.10 -3.56 -11.02
CA SER A 73 20.70 -4.96 -11.09
C SER A 73 21.85 -5.92 -11.45
N GLN A 74 22.95 -5.42 -12.00
CA GLN A 74 24.15 -6.22 -12.33
C GLN A 74 25.16 -6.30 -11.18
N MET A 75 24.96 -5.54 -10.09
CA MET A 75 25.83 -5.56 -8.92
C MET A 75 25.61 -6.82 -8.07
N ASN A 76 26.58 -7.11 -7.19
CA ASN A 76 26.47 -8.23 -6.27
C ASN A 76 25.48 -7.91 -5.12
N GLY A 77 24.18 -8.06 -5.41
CA GLY A 77 23.09 -7.78 -4.51
C GLY A 77 21.74 -7.98 -5.17
N TYR A 78 20.72 -7.67 -4.43
CA TYR A 78 19.33 -7.63 -4.89
C TYR A 78 18.86 -6.18 -4.96
N TYR A 79 18.48 -5.76 -6.14
CA TYR A 79 17.95 -4.40 -6.40
C TYR A 79 16.49 -4.46 -6.82
N VAL A 80 15.71 -3.56 -6.30
CA VAL A 80 14.33 -3.33 -6.73
C VAL A 80 13.97 -1.85 -6.60
N ARG A 81 13.24 -1.34 -7.57
CA ARG A 81 12.66 0.00 -7.56
C ARG A 81 11.16 -0.07 -7.80
N TYR A 82 10.44 0.77 -7.09
CA TYR A 82 9.04 1.05 -7.34
C TYR A 82 8.84 2.58 -7.32
N SER A 83 8.68 3.17 -8.50
CA SER A 83 8.65 4.63 -8.67
C SER A 83 9.93 5.30 -8.14
N ASP A 84 9.83 6.10 -7.09
CA ASP A 84 10.95 6.77 -6.39
C ASP A 84 11.50 5.98 -5.20
N ASP A 85 10.81 4.93 -4.77
CA ASP A 85 11.29 4.04 -3.69
C ASP A 85 12.26 3.00 -4.26
N MET A 86 13.48 2.95 -3.72
CA MET A 86 14.54 2.03 -4.13
C MET A 86 15.03 1.22 -2.93
N LEU A 87 15.34 -0.06 -3.18
CA LEU A 87 15.92 -0.96 -2.19
C LEU A 87 17.06 -1.73 -2.82
N PHE A 88 18.23 -1.69 -2.18
CA PHE A 88 19.37 -2.53 -2.52
C PHE A 88 19.77 -3.37 -1.30
N ILE A 89 19.92 -4.68 -1.48
CA ILE A 89 20.33 -5.62 -0.43
C ILE A 89 21.55 -6.39 -0.96
N GLY A 90 22.72 -6.13 -0.41
CA GLY A 90 23.93 -6.81 -0.86
C GLY A 90 25.21 -6.21 -0.33
N LYS A 91 26.34 -6.85 -0.66
CA LYS A 91 27.65 -6.38 -0.21
C LYS A 91 28.11 -5.11 -0.92
N ASP A 92 27.65 -4.90 -2.15
CA ASP A 92 28.04 -3.75 -2.99
C ASP A 92 27.20 -2.50 -2.72
N TYR A 93 26.60 -2.38 -1.51
CA TYR A 93 25.67 -1.29 -1.19
C TYR A 93 26.30 0.10 -1.28
N GLU A 94 27.59 0.26 -0.92
CA GLU A 94 28.31 1.53 -1.06
C GLU A 94 28.49 1.90 -2.54
N LYS A 95 28.96 0.96 -3.34
CA LYS A 95 29.09 1.14 -4.79
C LYS A 95 27.75 1.42 -5.46
N ALA A 96 26.68 0.77 -5.01
CA ALA A 96 25.32 1.02 -5.49
C ALA A 96 24.87 2.45 -5.15
N MET A 97 25.19 2.96 -3.97
CA MET A 97 24.88 4.31 -3.55
C MET A 97 25.66 5.34 -4.37
N ASP A 98 26.97 5.13 -4.58
CA ASP A 98 27.82 6.02 -5.39
C ASP A 98 27.32 6.09 -6.84
N THR A 99 26.96 4.92 -7.41
CA THR A 99 26.39 4.84 -8.75
C THR A 99 25.06 5.58 -8.85
N LEU A 100 24.17 5.34 -7.89
CA LEU A 100 22.87 6.02 -7.81
C LEU A 100 23.06 7.53 -7.76
N GLN A 101 23.90 8.02 -6.86
CA GLN A 101 24.14 9.43 -6.67
C GLN A 101 24.69 10.10 -7.94
N LYS A 102 25.71 9.51 -8.56
CA LYS A 102 26.27 9.97 -9.82
C LYS A 102 25.25 10.02 -10.94
N ARG A 103 24.48 8.94 -11.15
CA ARG A 103 23.47 8.86 -12.22
C ARG A 103 22.30 9.84 -12.02
N LEU A 104 21.94 10.13 -10.78
CA LEU A 104 20.93 11.15 -10.49
C LEU A 104 21.49 12.57 -10.73
N GLU A 105 22.74 12.84 -10.32
CA GLU A 105 23.41 14.12 -10.58
C GLU A 105 23.55 14.38 -12.07
N ASP A 106 23.95 13.39 -12.89
CA ASP A 106 24.00 13.47 -14.35
C ASP A 106 22.65 13.93 -14.96
N LYS A 107 21.54 13.59 -14.30
CA LYS A 107 20.17 13.98 -14.70
C LYS A 107 19.64 15.20 -13.95
N SER A 108 20.50 15.94 -13.25
CA SER A 108 20.10 17.09 -12.42
C SER A 108 19.05 16.75 -11.36
N MET A 109 19.01 15.49 -10.92
CA MET A 109 18.18 14.99 -9.82
C MET A 109 19.01 14.89 -8.55
N LYS A 110 18.35 14.96 -7.39
CA LYS A 110 19.01 14.85 -6.09
C LYS A 110 18.29 13.84 -5.19
N LEU A 111 19.09 13.04 -4.49
CA LEU A 111 18.58 12.25 -3.37
C LEU A 111 18.17 13.18 -2.21
N ASN A 112 17.13 12.79 -1.51
CA ASN A 112 16.81 13.42 -0.23
C ASN A 112 17.57 12.66 0.88
N PRO A 113 18.62 13.26 1.49
CA PRO A 113 19.45 12.55 2.47
C PRO A 113 18.66 12.08 3.70
N LYS A 114 17.53 12.74 4.01
CA LYS A 114 16.66 12.36 5.14
C LYS A 114 15.85 11.11 4.90
N LYS A 115 15.80 10.63 3.64
CA LYS A 115 15.07 9.41 3.24
C LYS A 115 16.01 8.25 2.93
N VAL A 116 17.33 8.45 3.02
CA VAL A 116 18.32 7.37 2.81
C VAL A 116 18.56 6.69 4.14
N GLU A 117 18.37 5.38 4.16
CA GLU A 117 18.57 4.56 5.36
C GLU A 117 19.57 3.43 5.06
N TYR A 118 20.58 3.27 5.92
CA TYR A 118 21.50 2.14 5.91
C TYR A 118 21.17 1.24 7.07
N LEU A 119 20.83 0.00 6.77
CA LEU A 119 20.31 -0.92 7.75
C LEU A 119 21.11 -2.23 7.78
N ALA A 120 21.36 -2.76 8.98
CA ALA A 120 21.92 -4.09 9.13
C ALA A 120 20.89 -5.16 8.70
N ALA A 121 21.40 -6.34 8.31
CA ALA A 121 20.57 -7.41 7.73
C ALA A 121 19.51 -7.97 8.70
N ASP A 122 19.71 -7.80 10.01
CA ASP A 122 18.84 -8.32 11.08
C ASP A 122 17.89 -7.28 11.68
N VAL A 123 17.76 -6.10 11.05
CA VAL A 123 16.89 -5.01 11.51
C VAL A 123 15.61 -4.96 10.68
N TRP A 124 14.50 -4.64 11.35
CA TRP A 124 13.24 -4.37 10.65
C TRP A 124 13.32 -3.08 9.84
N PHE A 125 13.00 -3.15 8.57
CA PHE A 125 12.87 -1.98 7.71
C PHE A 125 11.50 -1.94 7.02
N LYS A 126 11.15 -0.76 6.51
CA LYS A 126 9.87 -0.53 5.82
C LYS A 126 10.12 -0.37 4.33
N PHE A 127 9.33 -1.09 3.52
CA PHE A 127 9.32 -0.93 2.08
C PHE A 127 7.90 -1.14 1.55
N LEU A 128 7.40 -0.22 0.74
CA LEU A 128 6.06 -0.26 0.11
C LEU A 128 4.91 -0.57 1.09
N GLY A 129 5.00 -0.06 2.30
CA GLY A 129 3.99 -0.28 3.33
C GLY A 129 4.06 -1.63 4.04
N PHE A 130 5.12 -2.38 3.83
CA PHE A 130 5.45 -3.60 4.57
C PHE A 130 6.61 -3.36 5.52
N SER A 131 6.67 -4.15 6.60
CA SER A 131 7.83 -4.29 7.47
C SER A 131 8.49 -5.62 7.17
N ILE A 132 9.80 -5.59 6.90
CA ILE A 132 10.57 -6.74 6.42
C ILE A 132 11.77 -6.96 7.34
N LYS A 133 12.05 -8.22 7.69
CA LYS A 133 13.25 -8.63 8.41
C LYS A 133 13.56 -10.12 8.13
N GLY A 134 14.71 -10.41 7.57
CA GLY A 134 15.22 -11.79 7.45
C GLY A 134 14.23 -12.78 6.84
N GLY A 135 13.51 -12.42 5.77
CA GLY A 135 12.49 -13.27 5.15
C GLY A 135 11.10 -13.21 5.82
N MET A 136 10.96 -12.54 6.96
CA MET A 136 9.66 -12.24 7.57
C MET A 136 9.10 -10.96 6.94
N VAL A 137 7.85 -11.02 6.52
CA VAL A 137 7.13 -9.88 5.95
C VAL A 137 5.81 -9.69 6.69
N SER A 138 5.64 -8.52 7.28
CA SER A 138 4.43 -8.08 7.95
C SER A 138 3.96 -6.72 7.41
N LEU A 139 2.83 -6.23 7.91
CA LEU A 139 2.33 -4.90 7.59
C LEU A 139 3.07 -3.82 8.39
N SER A 140 3.34 -2.69 7.76
CA SER A 140 3.80 -1.51 8.50
C SER A 140 2.73 -0.98 9.45
N SER A 141 3.15 -0.28 10.51
CA SER A 141 2.23 0.32 11.49
C SER A 141 1.22 1.29 10.86
N SER A 142 1.63 1.99 9.79
CA SER A 142 0.72 2.89 9.06
C SER A 142 -0.37 2.10 8.32
N ARG A 143 0.00 1.00 7.66
CA ARG A 143 -0.96 0.12 6.96
C ARG A 143 -1.93 -0.56 7.93
N ILE A 144 -1.44 -0.98 9.08
CA ILE A 144 -2.29 -1.52 10.17
C ILE A 144 -3.31 -0.47 10.63
N LYS A 145 -2.88 0.77 10.86
CA LYS A 145 -3.78 1.86 11.26
C LYS A 145 -4.84 2.15 10.20
N THR A 146 -4.44 2.19 8.93
CA THR A 146 -5.39 2.37 7.81
C THR A 146 -6.39 1.23 7.75
N PHE A 147 -5.93 -0.02 7.87
CA PHE A 147 -6.80 -1.19 7.94
C PHE A 147 -7.82 -1.07 9.09
N GLN A 148 -7.35 -0.78 10.30
CA GLN A 148 -8.20 -0.62 11.48
C GLN A 148 -9.26 0.48 11.28
N HIS A 149 -8.84 1.63 10.75
CA HIS A 149 -9.75 2.75 10.44
C HIS A 149 -10.83 2.35 9.43
N GLU A 150 -10.45 1.62 8.37
CA GLU A 150 -11.39 1.17 7.34
C GLU A 150 -12.40 0.13 7.87
N ILE A 151 -11.95 -0.77 8.76
CA ILE A 151 -12.84 -1.71 9.44
C ILE A 151 -13.80 -0.97 10.39
N GLU A 152 -13.29 -0.07 11.23
CA GLU A 152 -14.14 0.74 12.12
C GLU A 152 -15.18 1.54 11.34
N ARG A 153 -14.80 2.16 10.24
CA ARG A 153 -15.70 2.95 9.38
C ARG A 153 -16.88 2.14 8.86
N ARG A 154 -16.66 0.85 8.57
CA ARG A 154 -17.69 -0.07 8.05
C ARG A 154 -18.49 -0.77 9.14
N THR A 155 -18.07 -0.67 10.38
CA THR A 155 -18.67 -1.36 11.52
C THR A 155 -19.16 -0.38 12.58
N ILE A 156 -18.34 -0.14 13.59
CA ILE A 156 -18.70 0.62 14.81
C ILE A 156 -18.94 2.11 14.57
N ARG A 157 -18.38 2.68 13.49
CA ARG A 157 -18.61 4.09 13.11
C ARG A 157 -19.71 4.24 12.05
N CYS A 158 -20.29 3.16 11.56
CA CYS A 158 -21.39 3.19 10.61
C CYS A 158 -22.71 3.33 11.38
N ARG A 159 -23.44 4.44 11.14
CA ARG A 159 -24.76 4.65 11.73
C ARG A 159 -25.75 3.63 11.21
N ASP A 160 -26.66 3.18 12.06
CA ASP A 160 -27.78 2.28 11.71
C ASP A 160 -27.37 1.00 10.99
N THR A 161 -26.15 0.50 11.26
CA THR A 161 -25.67 -0.75 10.69
C THR A 161 -26.16 -1.94 11.51
N THR A 162 -26.54 -3.01 10.81
CA THR A 162 -26.77 -4.33 11.41
C THR A 162 -25.52 -5.18 11.25
N LEU A 163 -25.42 -6.27 12.04
CA LEU A 163 -24.30 -7.21 11.90
C LEU A 163 -24.17 -7.72 10.46
N ALA A 164 -25.26 -8.10 9.81
CA ALA A 164 -25.25 -8.58 8.43
C ALA A 164 -24.72 -7.52 7.44
N LYS A 165 -25.15 -6.28 7.55
CA LYS A 165 -24.67 -5.17 6.71
C LYS A 165 -23.18 -4.87 6.96
N ALA A 166 -22.74 -4.92 8.22
CA ALA A 166 -21.36 -4.73 8.58
C ALA A 166 -20.45 -5.84 8.01
N VAL A 167 -20.88 -7.10 8.13
CA VAL A 167 -20.17 -8.27 7.57
C VAL A 167 -20.03 -8.14 6.06
N ASP A 168 -21.10 -7.83 5.35
CA ASP A 168 -21.08 -7.64 3.90
C ASP A 168 -20.15 -6.49 3.48
N ALA A 169 -20.22 -5.35 4.17
CA ALA A 169 -19.36 -4.20 3.88
C ALA A 169 -17.86 -4.50 4.12
N VAL A 170 -17.54 -5.26 5.18
CA VAL A 170 -16.17 -5.66 5.50
C VAL A 170 -15.68 -6.71 4.49
N ASN A 171 -16.47 -7.72 4.17
CA ASN A 171 -16.12 -8.73 3.17
C ASN A 171 -15.83 -8.11 1.81
N ARG A 172 -16.67 -7.16 1.35
CA ARG A 172 -16.40 -6.43 0.10
C ARG A 172 -15.08 -5.67 0.14
N TYR A 173 -14.79 -4.97 1.23
CA TYR A 173 -13.53 -4.26 1.37
C TYR A 173 -12.32 -5.20 1.37
N LEU A 174 -12.42 -6.29 2.12
CA LEU A 174 -11.30 -7.21 2.28
C LEU A 174 -11.02 -8.05 1.03
N TYR A 175 -12.09 -8.54 0.36
CA TYR A 175 -11.94 -9.65 -0.58
C TYR A 175 -12.44 -9.37 -1.99
N LYS A 176 -13.31 -8.38 -2.20
CA LYS A 176 -13.96 -8.18 -3.50
C LYS A 176 -13.17 -7.23 -4.41
N GLY A 177 -12.90 -7.70 -5.63
CA GLY A 177 -12.20 -6.94 -6.66
C GLY A 177 -10.70 -7.26 -6.76
N GLU A 178 -10.13 -6.93 -7.91
CA GLU A 178 -8.71 -7.20 -8.23
C GLU A 178 -7.72 -6.44 -7.34
N PHE A 179 -8.14 -5.29 -6.82
CA PHE A 179 -7.34 -4.46 -5.92
C PHE A 179 -7.78 -4.57 -4.46
N SER A 180 -8.49 -5.66 -4.10
CA SER A 180 -8.91 -5.88 -2.72
C SER A 180 -7.72 -5.99 -1.76
N TRP A 181 -7.97 -5.67 -0.49
CA TRP A 181 -6.95 -5.76 0.55
C TRP A 181 -6.28 -7.14 0.59
N ALA A 182 -7.06 -8.21 0.47
CA ALA A 182 -6.55 -9.58 0.51
C ALA A 182 -5.56 -9.87 -0.62
N ILE A 183 -5.86 -9.43 -1.84
CA ILE A 183 -4.97 -9.64 -3.01
C ILE A 183 -3.63 -8.91 -2.84
N GLN A 184 -3.66 -7.75 -2.22
CA GLN A 184 -2.44 -6.95 -2.01
C GLN A 184 -1.60 -7.42 -0.83
N VAL A 185 -2.20 -8.05 0.18
CA VAL A 185 -1.56 -8.33 1.46
C VAL A 185 -1.29 -9.81 1.70
N LEU A 186 -2.27 -10.68 1.46
CA LEU A 186 -2.18 -12.07 1.88
C LEU A 186 -1.08 -12.89 1.16
N PRO A 187 -0.75 -12.65 -0.13
CA PRO A 187 0.35 -13.36 -0.78
C PRO A 187 1.73 -12.95 -0.25
N VAL A 188 1.84 -11.72 0.27
CA VAL A 188 3.11 -11.10 0.67
C VAL A 188 3.40 -11.32 2.15
N CYS A 189 2.40 -11.10 3.03
CA CYS A 189 2.57 -11.26 4.48
C CYS A 189 2.68 -12.73 4.88
N ASN A 190 3.79 -13.08 5.58
CA ASN A 190 4.03 -14.43 6.07
C ASN A 190 4.05 -14.55 7.61
N VAL A 191 3.97 -13.44 8.35
CA VAL A 191 3.86 -13.42 9.81
C VAL A 191 2.43 -13.71 10.22
N LYS A 192 2.13 -14.99 10.52
CA LYS A 192 0.76 -15.45 10.84
C LYS A 192 0.17 -14.82 12.10
N SER A 193 0.99 -14.52 13.11
CA SER A 193 0.55 -13.85 14.35
C SER A 193 -0.12 -12.52 14.04
N ASP A 194 0.47 -11.72 13.17
CA ASP A 194 0.00 -10.38 12.86
C ASP A 194 -1.32 -10.42 12.06
N LEU A 195 -1.43 -11.35 11.11
CA LEU A 195 -2.69 -11.59 10.39
C LEU A 195 -3.81 -12.06 11.34
N ASN A 196 -3.47 -12.88 12.34
CA ASN A 196 -4.43 -13.31 13.36
C ASN A 196 -4.89 -12.15 14.24
N GLU A 197 -3.98 -11.24 14.62
CA GLU A 197 -4.35 -10.05 15.39
C GLU A 197 -5.27 -9.12 14.57
N LEU A 198 -5.04 -8.94 13.27
CA LEU A 198 -5.96 -8.20 12.40
C LEU A 198 -7.34 -8.87 12.35
N ASN A 199 -7.38 -10.21 12.23
CA ASN A 199 -8.64 -10.94 12.23
C ASN A 199 -9.38 -10.80 13.56
N LYS A 200 -8.68 -10.86 14.70
CA LYS A 200 -9.28 -10.61 16.02
C LYS A 200 -9.88 -9.21 16.10
N PHE A 201 -9.18 -8.21 15.57
CA PHE A 201 -9.68 -6.84 15.53
C PHE A 201 -11.00 -6.74 14.74
N VAL A 202 -11.09 -7.38 13.57
CA VAL A 202 -12.34 -7.44 12.77
C VAL A 202 -13.46 -8.09 13.56
N MET A 203 -13.19 -9.23 14.21
CA MET A 203 -14.17 -9.92 15.04
C MET A 203 -14.64 -9.08 16.23
N ASP A 204 -13.73 -8.34 16.86
CA ASP A 204 -14.09 -7.43 17.95
C ASP A 204 -15.00 -6.28 17.46
N CYS A 205 -14.75 -5.75 16.28
CA CYS A 205 -15.62 -4.76 15.65
C CYS A 205 -17.04 -5.32 15.36
N PHE A 206 -17.16 -6.55 14.88
CA PHE A 206 -18.46 -7.19 14.68
C PHE A 206 -19.19 -7.43 15.99
N ARG A 207 -18.49 -7.88 17.03
CA ARG A 207 -19.06 -8.02 18.38
C ARG A 207 -19.55 -6.69 18.93
N ALA A 208 -18.84 -5.60 18.63
CA ALA A 208 -19.27 -4.26 19.03
C ALA A 208 -20.58 -3.83 18.32
N VAL A 209 -20.71 -4.12 17.04
CA VAL A 209 -21.94 -3.88 16.29
C VAL A 209 -23.10 -4.68 16.90
N GLN A 210 -22.88 -5.95 17.24
CA GLN A 210 -23.90 -6.85 17.78
C GLN A 210 -24.32 -6.50 19.21
N THR A 211 -23.36 -6.14 20.06
CA THR A 211 -23.58 -5.98 21.51
C THR A 211 -23.54 -4.53 21.98
N GLY A 212 -23.13 -3.60 21.13
CA GLY A 212 -22.82 -2.22 21.49
C GLY A 212 -21.59 -2.07 22.40
N ARG A 213 -20.84 -3.16 22.64
CA ARG A 213 -19.68 -3.18 23.53
C ARG A 213 -18.57 -4.04 22.97
N CYS A 214 -17.37 -3.53 22.84
CA CYS A 214 -16.18 -4.36 22.56
C CYS A 214 -14.93 -3.77 23.16
N LYS A 215 -13.90 -4.62 23.28
CA LYS A 215 -12.53 -4.20 23.60
C LYS A 215 -11.79 -4.08 22.26
N ILE A 216 -11.46 -2.86 21.87
CA ILE A 216 -10.69 -2.59 20.67
C ILE A 216 -9.25 -2.29 21.08
N GLY A 217 -8.32 -3.15 20.68
CA GLY A 217 -6.89 -2.85 20.62
C GLY A 217 -6.29 -2.16 21.84
N GLY A 218 -6.49 -2.65 23.07
CA GLY A 218 -5.90 -2.08 24.27
C GLY A 218 -6.51 -0.78 24.78
N LEU A 219 -7.47 -0.21 24.03
CA LEU A 219 -8.14 1.06 24.40
C LEU A 219 -9.25 0.93 25.47
N GLY A 220 -9.43 -0.26 26.02
CA GLY A 220 -10.53 -0.53 26.94
C GLY A 220 -11.85 -0.82 26.23
N TYR A 221 -12.93 -0.94 27.01
CA TYR A 221 -14.26 -1.15 26.44
C TYR A 221 -14.76 0.12 25.75
N VAL A 222 -15.25 -0.03 24.55
CA VAL A 222 -15.82 1.06 23.76
C VAL A 222 -17.32 0.85 23.68
N ARG A 223 -18.09 1.88 23.97
CA ARG A 223 -19.54 1.91 23.79
C ARG A 223 -19.85 2.82 22.62
N THR A 224 -20.54 2.31 21.63
CA THR A 224 -21.09 3.14 20.56
C THR A 224 -22.38 3.80 21.03
N LYS A 225 -22.49 5.11 20.86
CA LYS A 225 -23.76 5.83 21.01
C LYS A 225 -24.59 5.70 19.72
N PRO A 226 -25.92 5.96 19.78
CA PRO A 226 -26.78 5.97 18.60
C PRO A 226 -26.31 6.95 17.50
N ASP A 227 -25.56 7.98 17.86
CA ASP A 227 -24.96 8.94 16.91
C ASP A 227 -23.67 8.44 16.24
N GLY A 228 -23.26 7.20 16.50
CA GLY A 228 -22.02 6.62 15.98
C GLY A 228 -20.74 7.06 16.70
N CYS A 229 -20.84 7.91 17.72
CA CYS A 229 -19.69 8.31 18.51
C CYS A 229 -19.22 7.19 19.43
N ILE A 230 -17.89 6.96 19.45
CA ILE A 230 -17.24 6.02 20.34
C ILE A 230 -17.01 6.68 21.70
N VAL A 231 -17.66 6.16 22.77
CA VAL A 231 -17.41 6.60 24.12
C VAL A 231 -16.51 5.62 24.83
N ARG A 232 -15.34 6.08 25.28
CA ARG A 232 -14.48 5.32 26.18
C ARG A 232 -15.19 5.10 27.51
N GLY A 233 -15.55 3.86 27.82
CA GLY A 233 -16.07 3.49 29.13
C GLY A 233 -14.97 2.92 30.02
N ARG A 234 -14.96 3.28 31.31
CA ARG A 234 -14.22 2.51 32.33
C ARG A 234 -14.93 1.16 32.48
N GLY A 235 -14.40 0.13 31.80
CA GLY A 235 -15.01 -1.20 31.81
C GLY A 235 -14.73 -1.96 33.10
N ARG A 236 -15.78 -2.46 33.74
CA ARG A 236 -15.68 -3.59 34.66
C ARG A 236 -15.35 -4.83 33.83
N ASN A 237 -14.44 -5.68 34.34
CA ASN A 237 -14.01 -6.93 33.74
C ASN A 237 -15.17 -7.75 33.14
N VAL A 238 -15.24 -7.89 31.83
CA VAL A 238 -16.11 -8.85 31.15
C VAL A 238 -15.27 -10.04 30.71
N LYS A 239 -14.60 -10.70 31.65
CA LYS A 239 -13.97 -12.00 31.40
C LYS A 239 -15.01 -13.09 31.12
N ALA A 240 -16.25 -12.90 31.57
CA ALA A 240 -17.29 -13.93 31.53
C ALA A 240 -17.95 -14.16 30.17
N ASN A 241 -17.74 -13.31 29.15
CA ASN A 241 -18.38 -13.49 27.85
C ASN A 241 -17.41 -13.93 26.72
N ARG A 242 -16.13 -14.14 26.98
CA ARG A 242 -15.19 -14.64 25.97
C ARG A 242 -15.55 -16.05 25.51
N ASP A 243 -15.99 -16.91 26.42
CA ASP A 243 -16.26 -18.33 26.13
C ASP A 243 -17.55 -18.55 25.33
N LYS A 244 -18.44 -17.58 25.26
CA LYS A 244 -19.70 -17.67 24.51
C LYS A 244 -19.68 -16.96 23.14
N THR A 245 -18.66 -16.17 22.83
CA THR A 245 -18.56 -15.33 21.65
C THR A 245 -17.46 -15.70 20.67
N ASP A 246 -16.74 -16.79 20.89
CA ASP A 246 -15.78 -17.36 19.93
C ASP A 246 -16.46 -18.12 18.78
N ARG A 247 -17.79 -17.98 18.68
CA ARG A 247 -18.54 -18.52 17.53
C ARG A 247 -18.23 -17.68 16.29
N ASP A 248 -18.06 -18.38 15.18
CA ASP A 248 -17.90 -17.76 13.88
C ASP A 248 -19.02 -16.75 13.64
N ILE A 249 -18.64 -15.58 13.13
CA ILE A 249 -19.60 -14.57 12.71
C ILE A 249 -20.23 -15.06 11.40
N PRO A 250 -21.56 -15.29 11.35
CA PRO A 250 -22.20 -15.79 10.16
C PRO A 250 -21.91 -14.91 8.92
N GLY A 251 -21.48 -15.54 7.84
CA GLY A 251 -21.17 -14.87 6.58
C GLY A 251 -19.80 -14.17 6.53
N TYR A 252 -19.05 -14.10 7.62
CA TYR A 252 -17.69 -13.58 7.61
C TYR A 252 -16.67 -14.67 7.30
N LEU A 253 -15.88 -14.47 6.25
CA LEU A 253 -14.73 -15.32 5.94
C LEU A 253 -13.48 -14.77 6.61
N THR A 254 -12.86 -15.56 7.49
CA THR A 254 -11.69 -15.14 8.23
C THR A 254 -10.49 -14.90 7.31
N VAL A 255 -9.62 -13.97 7.71
CA VAL A 255 -8.37 -13.68 6.99
C VAL A 255 -7.52 -14.95 6.79
N GLY A 256 -7.50 -15.84 7.76
CA GLY A 256 -6.77 -17.12 7.66
C GLY A 256 -7.36 -18.06 6.61
N CYS A 257 -8.69 -18.19 6.57
CA CYS A 257 -9.39 -19.00 5.55
C CYS A 257 -9.10 -18.46 4.14
N MET A 258 -9.28 -17.15 3.93
CA MET A 258 -9.07 -16.53 2.62
C MET A 258 -7.60 -16.58 2.17
N ARG A 259 -6.65 -16.45 3.12
CA ARG A 259 -5.23 -16.63 2.83
C ARG A 259 -4.93 -18.05 2.35
N ASN A 260 -5.44 -19.06 3.05
CA ASN A 260 -5.23 -20.45 2.65
C ASN A 260 -5.84 -20.71 1.27
N ALA A 261 -7.07 -20.27 1.01
CA ALA A 261 -7.71 -20.39 -0.30
C ALA A 261 -6.88 -19.74 -1.42
N LEU A 262 -6.38 -18.52 -1.18
CA LEU A 262 -5.56 -17.79 -2.15
C LEU A 262 -4.22 -18.46 -2.44
N LEU A 263 -3.55 -19.00 -1.42
CA LEU A 263 -2.25 -19.68 -1.56
C LEU A 263 -2.38 -21.09 -2.14
N THR A 264 -3.53 -21.77 -1.92
CA THR A 264 -3.77 -23.11 -2.44
C THR A 264 -4.27 -23.07 -3.88
N SER A 265 -5.27 -22.23 -4.16
CA SER A 265 -5.85 -22.13 -5.50
C SER A 265 -6.56 -20.79 -5.69
N ARG A 266 -6.24 -20.09 -6.77
CA ARG A 266 -6.97 -18.88 -7.17
C ARG A 266 -8.44 -19.18 -7.50
N ALA A 267 -8.75 -20.36 -8.01
CA ALA A 267 -10.12 -20.77 -8.29
C ALA A 267 -10.93 -20.90 -7.00
N VAL A 268 -10.39 -21.53 -5.97
CA VAL A 268 -11.03 -21.64 -4.64
C VAL A 268 -11.29 -20.26 -4.05
N TYR A 269 -10.30 -19.36 -4.10
CA TYR A 269 -10.47 -17.99 -3.64
C TYR A 269 -11.59 -17.26 -4.38
N ASN A 270 -11.62 -17.34 -5.71
CA ASN A 270 -12.65 -16.71 -6.53
C ASN A 270 -14.04 -17.24 -6.24
N THR A 271 -14.18 -18.56 -6.00
CA THR A 271 -15.46 -19.18 -5.60
C THR A 271 -15.95 -18.62 -4.26
N LEU A 272 -15.07 -18.52 -3.27
CA LEU A 272 -15.43 -17.94 -1.98
C LEU A 272 -15.82 -16.46 -2.10
N VAL A 273 -15.10 -15.68 -2.92
CA VAL A 273 -15.44 -14.26 -3.17
C VAL A 273 -16.77 -14.12 -3.90
N ALA A 274 -17.11 -15.06 -4.80
CA ALA A 274 -18.38 -15.03 -5.53
C ALA A 274 -19.58 -15.32 -4.60
N SER A 275 -19.36 -16.05 -3.49
CA SER A 275 -20.40 -16.34 -2.49
C SER A 275 -20.66 -15.20 -1.50
N LEU A 276 -19.84 -14.15 -1.55
CA LEU A 276 -19.99 -12.93 -0.73
C LEU A 276 -20.82 -11.87 -1.47
#